data_638764167c087eee29b026016d8068f6
#
_entry.id   638764167c087eee29b026016d8068f6
#
_cell.length_a   1.000
_cell.length_b   1.000
_cell.length_c   1.000
_cell.angle_alpha   90.00
_cell.angle_beta   90.00
_cell.angle_gamma   90.00
#
_symmetry.space_group_name_H-M   'P 1'
#
loop_
_entity.id
_entity.type
_entity.pdbx_description
1 polymer ?
#
loop_
_entity_poly.entity_id
_entity_poly.type
_entity_poly.pdbx_seq_one_letter_code
_entity_poly.pdbx_strand_id
1 'polypeptide(L)'
;IHENANKDSNVYATQRDLLAGAVSKAAALNMLPQAVANAHMKGDIHFHDADYSPFTAQSNCSLPNFWDMLANGFTLGNAPMASPKSIAIAATQITQIMKDVASSQYGGQTANRADEHLARYAKKDYEKFLEEARENIPDGMPVEFARRQVENAKRNEPSKLHFGSREPLPMDTPFHSDVDELEQEREILAKIRTRKAIYDAMQTMEYQINSNRVSNGQTPFVTVGFGLGTDWFAREIQRAILLNRIRGLGKDHH
;
A
#
# COMPACT_ATOMS: atom_id res chain seq x y z
N ILE A 1 18.68 18.67 13.83
CA ILE A 1 18.18 19.57 12.78
C ILE A 1 17.06 18.84 12.06
N HIS A 2 15.85 19.33 12.20
CA HIS A 2 14.68 18.83 11.47
C HIS A 2 14.36 19.79 10.32
N GLU A 3 14.65 19.37 9.10
CA GLU A 3 14.43 20.17 7.92
C GLU A 3 12.95 20.16 7.51
N ASN A 4 12.30 19.03 7.67
CA ASN A 4 10.84 18.91 7.61
C ASN A 4 10.35 17.78 8.53
N ALA A 5 9.04 17.71 8.78
CA ALA A 5 8.42 16.76 9.71
C ALA A 5 8.64 15.27 9.33
N ASN A 6 8.96 14.98 8.06
CA ASN A 6 9.13 13.63 7.56
C ASN A 6 10.60 13.18 7.53
N LYS A 7 11.52 14.08 7.83
CA LYS A 7 12.95 13.79 7.84
C LYS A 7 13.37 13.34 9.22
N ASP A 8 13.82 12.12 9.30
CA ASP A 8 14.38 11.59 10.54
C ASP A 8 15.85 12.03 10.69
N SER A 9 16.35 11.96 11.94
CA SER A 9 17.71 12.35 12.35
C SER A 9 18.81 11.44 11.79
N ASN A 10 18.79 11.15 10.49
CA ASN A 10 19.91 10.50 9.83
C ASN A 10 20.99 11.57 9.52
N VAL A 11 21.94 11.70 10.41
CA VAL A 11 22.94 12.78 10.40
C VAL A 11 23.67 12.86 9.05
N TYR A 12 24.11 11.74 8.49
CA TYR A 12 24.88 11.74 7.23
C TYR A 12 24.04 12.13 6.02
N ALA A 13 22.82 11.57 5.88
CA ALA A 13 21.92 11.92 4.80
C ALA A 13 21.51 13.39 4.89
N THR A 14 21.16 13.87 6.09
CA THR A 14 20.76 15.26 6.33
C THR A 14 21.89 16.24 6.04
N GLN A 15 23.13 15.96 6.47
CA GLN A 15 24.27 16.83 6.18
C GLN A 15 24.57 16.92 4.68
N ARG A 16 24.54 15.79 3.97
CA ARG A 16 24.75 15.78 2.51
C ARG A 16 23.67 16.56 1.78
N ASP A 17 22.44 16.41 2.20
CA ASP A 17 21.29 17.08 1.61
C ASP A 17 21.33 18.60 1.84
N LEU A 18 21.65 19.03 3.05
CA LEU A 18 21.84 20.45 3.36
C LEU A 18 22.97 21.11 2.56
N LEU A 19 24.09 20.41 2.43
CA LEU A 19 25.20 20.91 1.60
C LEU A 19 24.85 20.96 0.11
N ALA A 20 24.23 19.90 -0.41
CA ALA A 20 23.75 19.86 -1.78
C ALA A 20 22.71 20.95 -2.05
N GLY A 21 21.76 21.14 -1.13
CA GLY A 21 20.74 22.17 -1.22
C GLY A 21 21.30 23.60 -1.22
N ALA A 22 22.27 23.87 -0.36
CA ALA A 22 22.94 25.17 -0.32
C ALA A 22 23.68 25.49 -1.65
N VAL A 23 24.36 24.51 -2.23
CA VAL A 23 25.03 24.66 -3.52
C VAL A 23 24.01 24.83 -4.64
N SER A 24 22.95 24.01 -4.66
CA SER A 24 21.87 24.11 -5.66
C SER A 24 21.18 25.47 -5.64
N LYS A 25 20.85 25.96 -4.45
CA LYS A 25 20.22 27.28 -4.28
C LYS A 25 21.12 28.40 -4.78
N ALA A 26 22.39 28.39 -4.43
CA ALA A 26 23.35 29.36 -4.93
C ALA A 26 23.47 29.31 -6.46
N ALA A 27 23.53 28.13 -7.04
CA ALA A 27 23.57 27.94 -8.49
C ALA A 27 22.27 28.42 -9.16
N ALA A 28 21.11 28.07 -8.62
CA ALA A 28 19.82 28.50 -9.14
C ALA A 28 19.71 30.03 -9.21
N LEU A 29 20.09 30.73 -8.15
CA LEU A 29 20.06 32.19 -8.09
C LEU A 29 21.02 32.84 -9.10
N ASN A 30 22.13 32.19 -9.42
CA ASN A 30 23.06 32.68 -10.44
C ASN A 30 22.64 32.36 -11.89
N MET A 31 21.83 31.30 -12.09
CA MET A 31 21.33 30.89 -13.41
C MET A 31 20.05 31.61 -13.81
N LEU A 32 19.26 32.07 -12.86
CA LEU A 32 18.04 32.82 -13.10
C LEU A 32 18.34 34.21 -13.69
N PRO A 33 17.44 34.77 -14.52
CA PRO A 33 17.51 36.18 -14.86
C PRO A 33 17.58 37.04 -13.58
N GLN A 34 18.45 38.04 -13.56
CA GLN A 34 18.73 38.84 -12.35
C GLN A 34 17.46 39.46 -11.73
N ALA A 35 16.50 39.84 -12.56
CA ALA A 35 15.22 40.40 -12.06
C ALA A 35 14.43 39.33 -11.26
N VAL A 36 14.43 38.07 -11.70
CA VAL A 36 13.73 36.95 -11.03
C VAL A 36 14.44 36.59 -9.73
N ALA A 37 15.78 36.47 -9.77
CA ALA A 37 16.58 36.20 -8.57
C ALA A 37 16.39 37.30 -7.51
N ASN A 38 16.40 38.56 -7.92
CA ASN A 38 16.18 39.70 -7.04
C ASN A 38 14.77 39.69 -6.43
N ALA A 39 13.73 39.41 -7.23
CA ALA A 39 12.35 39.31 -6.76
C ALA A 39 12.18 38.17 -5.75
N HIS A 40 12.81 37.02 -5.99
CA HIS A 40 12.84 35.90 -5.02
C HIS A 40 13.54 36.30 -3.72
N MET A 41 14.70 36.92 -3.80
CA MET A 41 15.46 37.35 -2.61
C MET A 41 14.77 38.42 -1.79
N LYS A 42 13.93 39.28 -2.43
CA LYS A 42 13.09 40.27 -1.75
C LYS A 42 11.82 39.69 -1.17
N GLY A 43 11.43 38.47 -1.58
CA GLY A 43 10.15 37.87 -1.18
C GLY A 43 8.95 38.29 -2.02
N ASP A 44 9.15 38.98 -3.13
CA ASP A 44 8.08 39.38 -4.07
C ASP A 44 7.50 38.18 -4.81
N ILE A 45 8.34 37.16 -5.06
CA ILE A 45 7.98 35.85 -5.62
C ILE A 45 8.69 34.75 -4.86
N HIS A 46 8.19 33.52 -4.99
CA HIS A 46 8.87 32.31 -4.52
C HIS A 46 9.25 31.42 -5.68
N PHE A 47 10.57 31.25 -5.91
CA PHE A 47 11.07 30.22 -6.80
C PHE A 47 11.17 28.92 -6.00
N HIS A 48 10.24 28.00 -6.25
CA HIS A 48 10.05 26.79 -5.45
C HIS A 48 11.17 25.78 -5.72
N ASP A 49 11.57 25.02 -4.69
CA ASP A 49 12.57 23.95 -4.76
C ASP A 49 13.93 24.39 -5.37
N ALA A 50 14.36 25.61 -5.12
CA ALA A 50 15.67 26.12 -5.56
C ALA A 50 16.83 25.31 -5.01
N ASP A 51 16.64 24.60 -3.91
CA ASP A 51 17.60 23.72 -3.27
C ASP A 51 17.75 22.36 -3.99
N TYR A 52 16.83 22.01 -4.89
CA TYR A 52 16.93 20.82 -5.75
C TYR A 52 17.19 21.15 -7.22
N SER A 53 16.68 22.27 -7.69
CA SER A 53 16.95 22.84 -9.03
C SER A 53 18.25 23.63 -8.97
N PRO A 54 18.99 23.86 -10.04
CA PRO A 54 18.64 23.76 -11.45
C PRO A 54 19.25 22.57 -12.19
N PHE A 55 19.88 21.65 -11.48
CA PHE A 55 20.71 20.62 -12.12
C PHE A 55 19.90 19.50 -12.76
N THR A 56 18.70 19.25 -12.29
CA THR A 56 17.84 18.16 -12.76
C THR A 56 16.40 18.61 -12.84
N ALA A 57 15.76 18.41 -13.98
CA ALA A 57 14.31 18.55 -14.06
C ALA A 57 13.67 17.36 -13.32
N GLN A 58 12.97 17.62 -12.22
CA GLN A 58 12.24 16.60 -11.47
C GLN A 58 10.76 16.91 -11.50
N SER A 59 9.94 15.86 -11.55
CA SER A 59 8.50 16.02 -11.37
C SER A 59 8.16 16.23 -9.90
N ASN A 60 7.14 17.06 -9.63
CA ASN A 60 6.71 17.30 -8.26
C ASN A 60 5.95 16.09 -7.69
N CYS A 61 4.90 15.63 -8.38
CA CYS A 61 4.06 14.50 -7.95
C CYS A 61 3.85 13.52 -9.08
N SER A 62 3.47 12.28 -8.76
CA SER A 62 3.17 11.25 -9.74
C SER A 62 1.99 10.36 -9.35
N LEU A 63 1.37 9.79 -10.40
CA LEU A 63 0.42 8.70 -10.29
C LEU A 63 1.00 7.50 -11.06
N PRO A 64 1.85 6.67 -10.44
CA PRO A 64 2.38 5.49 -11.11
C PRO A 64 1.25 4.56 -11.58
N ASN A 65 1.38 4.02 -12.78
CA ASN A 65 0.39 3.11 -13.34
C ASN A 65 0.56 1.70 -12.77
N PHE A 66 0.19 1.52 -11.50
CA PHE A 66 0.30 0.22 -10.82
C PHE A 66 -0.50 -0.88 -11.52
N TRP A 67 -1.61 -0.55 -12.19
CA TRP A 67 -2.40 -1.52 -12.94
C TRP A 67 -1.56 -2.23 -14.01
N ASP A 68 -0.86 -1.47 -14.80
CA ASP A 68 -0.03 -1.97 -15.89
C ASP A 68 1.28 -2.58 -15.37
N MET A 69 1.97 -1.89 -14.48
CA MET A 69 3.25 -2.36 -13.91
C MET A 69 3.12 -3.72 -13.23
N LEU A 70 2.09 -3.90 -12.39
CA LEU A 70 1.85 -5.19 -11.73
C LEU A 70 1.36 -6.29 -12.68
N ALA A 71 0.66 -5.93 -13.77
CA ALA A 71 0.19 -6.92 -14.73
C ALA A 71 1.32 -7.46 -15.62
N ASN A 72 2.12 -6.56 -16.16
CA ASN A 72 3.12 -6.85 -17.19
C ASN A 72 4.54 -7.01 -16.66
N GLY A 73 4.75 -6.69 -15.38
CA GLY A 73 6.07 -6.58 -14.78
C GLY A 73 6.73 -5.24 -15.08
N PHE A 74 7.83 -4.98 -14.41
CA PHE A 74 8.61 -3.74 -14.53
C PHE A 74 10.06 -4.01 -14.13
N THR A 75 10.93 -3.03 -14.33
CA THR A 75 12.32 -3.09 -13.83
C THR A 75 12.49 -2.10 -12.71
N LEU A 76 13.04 -2.54 -11.58
CA LEU A 76 13.39 -1.71 -10.45
C LEU A 76 14.89 -1.76 -10.24
N GLY A 77 15.58 -0.63 -10.50
CA GLY A 77 17.03 -0.64 -10.59
C GLY A 77 17.49 -1.61 -11.68
N ASN A 78 18.24 -2.64 -11.30
CA ASN A 78 18.70 -3.70 -12.21
C ASN A 78 17.90 -5.00 -12.10
N ALA A 79 16.82 -5.03 -11.30
CA ALA A 79 16.04 -6.24 -11.05
C ALA A 79 14.75 -6.26 -11.89
N PRO A 80 14.56 -7.26 -12.76
CA PRO A 80 13.28 -7.47 -13.40
C PRO A 80 12.27 -8.03 -12.40
N MET A 81 11.13 -7.38 -12.30
CA MET A 81 10.03 -7.74 -11.40
C MET A 81 8.88 -8.35 -12.21
N ALA A 82 8.57 -9.60 -11.92
CA ALA A 82 7.45 -10.29 -12.55
C ALA A 82 6.11 -9.92 -11.91
N SER A 83 5.02 -10.20 -12.63
CA SER A 83 3.65 -10.04 -12.11
C SER A 83 3.47 -10.80 -10.79
N PRO A 84 2.90 -10.18 -9.73
CA PRO A 84 2.74 -10.82 -8.44
C PRO A 84 1.79 -12.03 -8.50
N LYS A 85 2.07 -13.00 -7.64
CA LYS A 85 1.25 -14.20 -7.49
C LYS A 85 0.28 -14.13 -6.31
N SER A 86 0.41 -13.13 -5.44
CA SER A 86 -0.41 -12.94 -4.24
C SER A 86 -0.60 -11.46 -3.94
N ILE A 87 -1.59 -11.15 -3.10
CA ILE A 87 -1.80 -9.77 -2.64
C ILE A 87 -0.62 -9.25 -1.80
N ALA A 88 0.03 -10.11 -1.03
CA ALA A 88 1.20 -9.72 -0.22
C ALA A 88 2.35 -9.24 -1.10
N ILE A 89 2.64 -9.98 -2.19
CA ILE A 89 3.68 -9.60 -3.15
C ILE A 89 3.29 -8.32 -3.88
N ALA A 90 2.02 -8.18 -4.30
CA ALA A 90 1.52 -6.99 -4.99
C ALA A 90 1.66 -5.74 -4.12
N ALA A 91 1.24 -5.81 -2.86
CA ALA A 91 1.37 -4.72 -1.89
C ALA A 91 2.85 -4.32 -1.68
N THR A 92 3.74 -5.30 -1.56
CA THR A 92 5.18 -5.07 -1.44
C THR A 92 5.75 -4.39 -2.69
N GLN A 93 5.37 -4.84 -3.88
CA GLN A 93 5.85 -4.23 -5.13
C GLN A 93 5.36 -2.77 -5.26
N ILE A 94 4.12 -2.46 -4.89
CA ILE A 94 3.61 -1.08 -4.86
C ILE A 94 4.49 -0.21 -3.97
N THR A 95 4.84 -0.66 -2.77
CA THR A 95 5.67 0.13 -1.85
C THR A 95 7.11 0.29 -2.34
N GLN A 96 7.65 -0.70 -3.03
CA GLN A 96 8.97 -0.60 -3.67
C GLN A 96 8.97 0.44 -4.80
N ILE A 97 7.96 0.42 -5.67
CA ILE A 97 7.79 1.41 -6.73
C ILE A 97 7.68 2.82 -6.12
N MET A 98 6.81 2.98 -5.10
CA MET A 98 6.64 4.26 -4.43
C MET A 98 7.94 4.79 -3.84
N LYS A 99 8.74 3.93 -3.22
CA LYS A 99 10.03 4.30 -2.64
C LYS A 99 11.02 4.75 -3.71
N ASP A 100 11.09 4.02 -4.82
CA ASP A 100 12.02 4.34 -5.92
C ASP A 100 11.64 5.66 -6.58
N VAL A 101 10.35 5.84 -6.88
CA VAL A 101 9.83 7.09 -7.43
C VAL A 101 10.05 8.27 -6.48
N ALA A 102 9.81 8.08 -5.17
CA ALA A 102 10.02 9.12 -4.16
C ALA A 102 11.48 9.55 -4.04
N SER A 103 12.43 8.69 -4.43
CA SER A 103 13.85 9.05 -4.47
C SER A 103 14.21 10.03 -5.59
N SER A 104 13.30 10.23 -6.53
CA SER A 104 13.48 11.07 -7.73
C SER A 104 12.43 12.17 -7.86
N GLN A 105 11.68 12.46 -6.79
CA GLN A 105 10.60 13.46 -6.79
C GLN A 105 10.64 14.36 -5.55
N TYR A 106 10.07 15.56 -5.68
CA TYR A 106 9.91 16.50 -4.55
C TYR A 106 8.68 16.21 -3.71
N GLY A 107 7.57 15.85 -4.37
CA GLY A 107 6.27 15.70 -3.75
C GLY A 107 5.84 14.24 -3.59
N GLY A 108 4.52 14.06 -3.54
CA GLY A 108 3.93 12.76 -3.22
C GLY A 108 3.62 11.87 -4.43
N GLN A 109 3.47 10.61 -4.15
CA GLN A 109 2.97 9.62 -5.09
C GLN A 109 1.58 9.18 -4.66
N THR A 110 0.71 8.90 -5.64
CA THR A 110 -0.63 8.41 -5.38
C THR A 110 -0.80 6.99 -5.93
N ALA A 111 -1.11 6.03 -5.05
CA ALA A 111 -1.68 4.75 -5.45
C ALA A 111 -3.18 4.95 -5.66
N ASN A 112 -3.55 5.40 -6.85
CA ASN A 112 -4.96 5.59 -7.19
C ASN A 112 -5.64 4.22 -7.40
N ARG A 113 -6.90 4.08 -6.97
CA ARG A 113 -7.72 2.85 -7.12
C ARG A 113 -7.01 1.61 -6.58
N ALA A 114 -6.33 1.72 -5.44
CA ALA A 114 -5.52 0.65 -4.87
C ALA A 114 -6.33 -0.63 -4.58
N ASP A 115 -7.58 -0.47 -4.15
CA ASP A 115 -8.53 -1.56 -3.92
C ASP A 115 -8.80 -2.40 -5.18
N GLU A 116 -9.04 -1.76 -6.31
CA GLU A 116 -9.28 -2.47 -7.58
C GLU A 116 -7.99 -3.10 -8.13
N HIS A 117 -6.86 -2.40 -7.99
CA HIS A 117 -5.57 -2.93 -8.46
C HIS A 117 -5.14 -4.18 -7.68
N LEU A 118 -5.41 -4.22 -6.38
CA LEU A 118 -5.05 -5.33 -5.51
C LEU A 118 -6.09 -6.46 -5.52
N ALA A 119 -7.35 -6.18 -5.84
CA ALA A 119 -8.44 -7.16 -5.81
C ALA A 119 -8.15 -8.41 -6.66
N ARG A 120 -7.54 -8.24 -7.83
CA ARG A 120 -7.18 -9.36 -8.72
C ARG A 120 -6.14 -10.31 -8.10
N TYR A 121 -5.28 -9.80 -7.22
CA TYR A 121 -4.28 -10.62 -6.52
C TYR A 121 -4.86 -11.27 -5.25
N ALA A 122 -5.80 -10.59 -4.59
CA ALA A 122 -6.60 -11.18 -3.53
C ALA A 122 -7.47 -12.33 -4.06
N LYS A 123 -7.98 -12.22 -5.29
CA LYS A 123 -8.72 -13.29 -5.96
C LYS A 123 -7.83 -14.51 -6.22
N LYS A 124 -6.58 -14.33 -6.65
CA LYS A 124 -5.61 -15.44 -6.80
C LYS A 124 -5.37 -16.16 -5.47
N ASP A 125 -5.22 -15.39 -4.38
CA ASP A 125 -5.08 -15.99 -3.05
C ASP A 125 -6.33 -16.75 -2.63
N TYR A 126 -7.53 -16.24 -2.94
CA TYR A 126 -8.79 -16.94 -2.69
C TYR A 126 -8.87 -18.26 -3.45
N GLU A 127 -8.56 -18.27 -4.75
CA GLU A 127 -8.55 -19.48 -5.57
C GLU A 127 -7.60 -20.54 -4.99
N LYS A 128 -6.40 -20.13 -4.59
CA LYS A 128 -5.45 -20.99 -3.89
C LYS A 128 -6.00 -21.53 -2.57
N PHE A 129 -6.56 -20.66 -1.72
CA PHE A 129 -7.11 -21.09 -0.43
C PHE A 129 -8.36 -21.97 -0.57
N LEU A 130 -9.09 -21.83 -1.66
CA LEU A 130 -10.21 -22.72 -1.97
C LEU A 130 -9.73 -24.14 -2.30
N GLU A 131 -8.66 -24.26 -3.12
CA GLU A 131 -8.03 -25.57 -3.37
C GLU A 131 -7.49 -26.19 -2.08
N GLU A 132 -6.77 -25.42 -1.27
CA GLU A 132 -6.30 -25.88 0.05
C GLU A 132 -7.48 -26.27 0.98
N ALA A 133 -8.61 -25.57 0.89
CA ALA A 133 -9.79 -25.91 1.67
C ALA A 133 -10.41 -27.23 1.21
N ARG A 134 -10.41 -27.52 -0.09
CA ARG A 134 -10.85 -28.81 -0.64
C ARG A 134 -9.97 -29.97 -0.18
N GLU A 135 -8.67 -29.77 -0.09
CA GLU A 135 -7.75 -30.76 0.47
C GLU A 135 -8.00 -31.01 1.98
N ASN A 136 -8.25 -29.93 2.74
CA ASN A 136 -8.48 -30.01 4.18
C ASN A 136 -9.88 -30.52 4.56
N ILE A 137 -10.85 -30.33 3.70
CA ILE A 137 -12.26 -30.76 3.84
C ILE A 137 -12.56 -31.64 2.63
N PRO A 138 -12.11 -32.90 2.60
CA PRO A 138 -12.32 -33.79 1.46
C PRO A 138 -13.81 -34.22 1.34
N ASP A 139 -14.18 -34.67 0.16
CA ASP A 139 -15.51 -35.22 -0.07
C ASP A 139 -15.78 -36.39 0.86
N GLY A 140 -17.01 -36.43 1.42
CA GLY A 140 -17.42 -37.43 2.41
C GLY A 140 -17.02 -37.15 3.86
N MET A 141 -16.35 -36.01 4.12
CA MET A 141 -16.16 -35.55 5.51
C MET A 141 -17.51 -35.21 6.14
N PRO A 142 -17.79 -35.61 7.41
CA PRO A 142 -18.98 -35.14 8.11
C PRO A 142 -18.98 -33.61 8.23
N VAL A 143 -20.10 -32.98 7.90
CA VAL A 143 -20.25 -31.51 7.84
C VAL A 143 -19.90 -30.85 9.17
N GLU A 144 -20.19 -31.49 10.31
CA GLU A 144 -19.85 -31.00 11.65
C GLU A 144 -18.34 -30.80 11.84
N PHE A 145 -17.50 -31.64 11.23
CA PHE A 145 -16.03 -31.48 11.28
C PHE A 145 -15.58 -30.30 10.41
N ALA A 146 -16.18 -30.11 9.22
CA ALA A 146 -15.92 -28.97 8.36
C ALA A 146 -16.30 -27.65 9.08
N ARG A 147 -17.50 -27.59 9.67
CA ARG A 147 -17.95 -26.43 10.47
C ARG A 147 -17.00 -26.12 11.63
N ARG A 148 -16.49 -27.15 12.31
CA ARG A 148 -15.53 -26.95 13.39
C ARG A 148 -14.22 -26.33 12.91
N GLN A 149 -13.73 -26.69 11.73
CA GLN A 149 -12.55 -26.08 11.14
C GLN A 149 -12.81 -24.60 10.82
N VAL A 150 -13.96 -24.26 10.25
CA VAL A 150 -14.38 -22.90 9.97
C VAL A 150 -14.48 -22.07 11.26
N GLU A 151 -15.11 -22.59 12.31
CA GLU A 151 -15.22 -21.91 13.60
C GLU A 151 -13.83 -21.65 14.24
N ASN A 152 -12.91 -22.59 14.13
CA ASN A 152 -11.54 -22.40 14.60
C ASN A 152 -10.82 -21.30 13.78
N ALA A 153 -11.03 -21.25 12.47
CA ALA A 153 -10.47 -20.20 11.63
C ALA A 153 -11.05 -18.81 11.97
N LYS A 154 -12.36 -18.71 12.21
CA LYS A 154 -13.02 -17.48 12.64
C LYS A 154 -12.47 -16.92 13.96
N ARG A 155 -12.06 -17.77 14.90
CA ARG A 155 -11.47 -17.31 16.18
C ARG A 155 -10.15 -16.60 16.01
N ASN A 156 -9.41 -16.95 14.99
CA ASN A 156 -8.07 -16.40 14.67
C ASN A 156 -8.12 -15.27 13.63
N GLU A 157 -9.31 -14.78 13.28
CA GLU A 157 -9.48 -13.76 12.27
C GLU A 157 -9.11 -12.36 12.83
N PRO A 158 -8.12 -11.65 12.25
CA PRO A 158 -7.66 -10.36 12.76
C PRO A 158 -8.69 -9.25 12.60
N SER A 159 -9.73 -9.46 11.79
CA SER A 159 -10.75 -8.46 11.47
C SER A 159 -11.84 -8.28 12.52
N LYS A 160 -11.82 -9.05 13.62
CA LYS A 160 -12.76 -8.86 14.73
C LYS A 160 -12.44 -7.63 15.57
N LEU A 161 -12.66 -6.45 14.99
CA LEU A 161 -12.93 -5.27 15.81
C LEU A 161 -14.39 -5.35 16.24
N HIS A 162 -14.61 -5.43 17.54
CA HIS A 162 -15.92 -5.15 18.14
C HIS A 162 -16.20 -3.64 18.01
N PHE A 163 -16.58 -3.19 16.84
CA PHE A 163 -17.42 -2.00 16.75
C PHE A 163 -18.80 -2.42 17.22
N GLY A 164 -19.18 -1.99 18.44
CA GLY A 164 -20.39 -2.33 19.13
C GLY A 164 -21.48 -2.89 18.22
N SER A 165 -22.07 -3.98 18.59
CA SER A 165 -23.22 -4.75 18.06
C SER A 165 -23.83 -4.40 16.68
N ARG A 166 -23.09 -3.82 15.73
CA ARG A 166 -23.46 -3.82 14.34
C ARG A 166 -23.00 -5.13 13.74
N GLU A 167 -23.97 -5.94 13.38
CA GLU A 167 -23.78 -7.16 12.62
C GLU A 167 -22.80 -6.91 11.46
N PRO A 168 -21.91 -7.89 11.16
CA PRO A 168 -21.15 -7.85 9.92
C PRO A 168 -22.13 -7.57 8.78
N LEU A 169 -21.76 -6.66 7.87
CA LEU A 169 -22.53 -6.44 6.65
C LEU A 169 -22.89 -7.82 6.08
N PRO A 170 -24.19 -8.07 5.73
CA PRO A 170 -24.60 -9.36 5.20
C PRO A 170 -23.64 -9.74 4.09
N MET A 171 -23.17 -10.98 4.10
CA MET A 171 -22.44 -11.52 2.96
C MET A 171 -23.46 -11.64 1.82
N ASP A 172 -23.60 -10.58 1.03
CA ASP A 172 -24.44 -10.53 -0.15
C ASP A 172 -23.87 -11.43 -1.26
N THR A 173 -23.89 -12.72 -1.02
CA THR A 173 -23.94 -13.71 -2.08
C THR A 173 -25.19 -14.55 -1.80
N PRO A 174 -26.18 -14.51 -2.69
CA PRO A 174 -27.27 -15.48 -2.60
C PRO A 174 -26.64 -16.87 -2.72
N PHE A 175 -26.71 -17.64 -1.63
CA PHE A 175 -26.41 -19.06 -1.69
C PHE A 175 -27.43 -19.70 -2.61
N HIS A 176 -26.97 -20.24 -3.74
CA HIS A 176 -27.79 -21.11 -4.55
C HIS A 176 -28.11 -22.35 -3.71
N SER A 177 -29.39 -22.69 -3.63
CA SER A 177 -29.92 -23.80 -2.83
C SER A 177 -29.38 -25.19 -3.21
N ASP A 178 -28.57 -25.29 -4.26
CA ASP A 178 -28.07 -26.55 -4.85
C ASP A 178 -26.57 -26.79 -4.60
N VAL A 179 -25.90 -25.95 -3.77
CA VAL A 179 -24.50 -26.15 -3.46
C VAL A 179 -24.35 -27.10 -2.29
N ASP A 180 -23.51 -28.13 -2.44
CA ASP A 180 -23.16 -29.07 -1.37
C ASP A 180 -22.71 -28.31 -0.10
N GLU A 181 -23.21 -28.71 1.07
CA GLU A 181 -22.89 -28.09 2.35
C GLU A 181 -21.36 -28.08 2.62
N LEU A 182 -20.63 -29.08 2.16
CA LEU A 182 -19.17 -29.12 2.28
C LEU A 182 -18.49 -28.05 1.43
N GLU A 183 -18.99 -27.79 0.22
CA GLU A 183 -18.45 -26.72 -0.63
C GLU A 183 -18.70 -25.34 -0.02
N GLN A 184 -19.85 -25.14 0.64
CA GLN A 184 -20.12 -23.91 1.40
C GLN A 184 -19.10 -23.69 2.51
N GLU A 185 -18.79 -24.71 3.30
CA GLU A 185 -17.77 -24.63 4.38
C GLU A 185 -16.36 -24.39 3.82
N ARG A 186 -16.02 -24.98 2.67
CA ARG A 186 -14.77 -24.72 1.95
C ARG A 186 -14.64 -23.27 1.50
N GLU A 187 -15.70 -22.73 0.89
CA GLU A 187 -15.73 -21.32 0.48
C GLU A 187 -15.61 -20.35 1.66
N ILE A 188 -16.32 -20.64 2.76
CA ILE A 188 -16.24 -19.84 3.97
C ILE A 188 -14.80 -19.84 4.51
N LEU A 189 -14.17 -21.02 4.58
CA LEU A 189 -12.81 -21.17 5.05
C LEU A 189 -11.83 -20.39 4.15
N ALA A 190 -11.97 -20.50 2.83
CA ALA A 190 -11.17 -19.76 1.86
C ALA A 190 -11.34 -18.24 2.01
N LYS A 191 -12.57 -17.75 2.18
CA LYS A 191 -12.85 -16.33 2.42
C LYS A 191 -12.22 -15.81 3.72
N ILE A 192 -12.26 -16.59 4.81
CA ILE A 192 -11.60 -16.23 6.07
C ILE A 192 -10.09 -16.08 5.88
N ARG A 193 -9.45 -17.05 5.22
CA ARG A 193 -8.01 -17.03 4.94
C ARG A 193 -7.63 -15.85 4.02
N THR A 194 -8.43 -15.60 3.00
CA THR A 194 -8.24 -14.47 2.08
C THR A 194 -8.34 -13.13 2.81
N ARG A 195 -9.34 -12.97 3.67
CA ARG A 195 -9.50 -11.76 4.49
C ARG A 195 -8.30 -11.52 5.38
N LYS A 196 -7.75 -12.59 5.99
CA LYS A 196 -6.52 -12.50 6.75
C LYS A 196 -5.34 -12.07 5.88
N ALA A 197 -5.16 -12.68 4.71
CA ALA A 197 -4.09 -12.33 3.78
C ALA A 197 -4.18 -10.87 3.30
N ILE A 198 -5.39 -10.39 3.02
CA ILE A 198 -5.65 -8.98 2.67
C ILE A 198 -5.27 -8.07 3.84
N TYR A 199 -5.71 -8.38 5.05
CA TYR A 199 -5.38 -7.57 6.23
C TYR A 199 -3.88 -7.48 6.48
N ASP A 200 -3.18 -8.62 6.46
CA ASP A 200 -1.74 -8.72 6.67
C ASP A 200 -0.97 -7.95 5.55
N ALA A 201 -1.44 -8.03 4.30
CA ALA A 201 -0.85 -7.30 3.18
C ALA A 201 -1.00 -5.78 3.33
N MET A 202 -2.17 -5.29 3.75
CA MET A 202 -2.40 -3.86 3.98
C MET A 202 -1.59 -3.35 5.17
N GLN A 203 -1.48 -4.12 6.25
CA GLN A 203 -0.63 -3.79 7.38
C GLN A 203 0.84 -3.71 6.97
N THR A 204 1.31 -4.67 6.18
CA THR A 204 2.69 -4.68 5.66
C THR A 204 2.95 -3.47 4.77
N MET A 205 2.01 -3.12 3.89
CA MET A 205 2.10 -1.95 3.02
C MET A 205 2.22 -0.66 3.85
N GLU A 206 1.37 -0.47 4.84
CA GLU A 206 1.44 0.67 5.77
C GLU A 206 2.79 0.73 6.51
N TYR A 207 3.23 -0.42 7.03
CA TYR A 207 4.53 -0.52 7.70
C TYR A 207 5.68 -0.10 6.80
N GLN A 208 5.71 -0.60 5.57
CA GLN A 208 6.76 -0.30 4.60
C GLN A 208 6.74 1.18 4.18
N ILE A 209 5.57 1.77 3.98
CA ILE A 209 5.44 3.19 3.66
C ILE A 209 6.01 4.05 4.79
N ASN A 210 5.71 3.72 6.05
CA ASN A 210 6.12 4.52 7.20
C ASN A 210 7.56 4.26 7.65
N SER A 211 8.10 3.07 7.43
CA SER A 211 9.43 2.69 7.90
C SER A 211 10.54 2.79 6.83
N ASN A 212 10.19 2.67 5.54
CA ASN A 212 11.16 2.75 4.47
C ASN A 212 11.48 4.21 4.16
N ARG A 213 12.78 4.54 4.24
CA ARG A 213 13.28 5.86 3.87
C ARG A 213 13.76 5.86 2.44
N VAL A 214 13.59 6.98 1.78
CA VAL A 214 14.18 7.25 0.47
C VAL A 214 15.64 7.69 0.63
N SER A 215 16.37 7.80 -0.48
CA SER A 215 17.81 8.08 -0.47
C SER A 215 18.22 9.37 0.25
N ASN A 216 17.33 10.37 0.29
CA ASN A 216 17.53 11.63 1.01
C ASN A 216 17.14 11.58 2.49
N GLY A 217 16.79 10.41 3.03
CA GLY A 217 16.41 10.22 4.44
C GLY A 217 14.96 10.56 4.80
N GLN A 218 14.13 10.92 3.81
CA GLN A 218 12.70 11.17 4.04
C GLN A 218 11.89 9.87 4.06
N THR A 219 10.75 9.91 4.74
CA THR A 219 9.65 8.99 4.49
C THR A 219 8.86 9.50 3.28
N PRO A 220 8.51 8.64 2.31
CA PRO A 220 7.80 9.08 1.12
C PRO A 220 6.41 9.66 1.49
N PHE A 221 6.01 10.73 0.80
CA PHE A 221 4.64 11.22 0.85
C PHE A 221 3.78 10.35 -0.05
N VAL A 222 2.82 9.64 0.54
CA VAL A 222 1.98 8.69 -0.19
C VAL A 222 0.51 8.98 0.05
N THR A 223 -0.25 9.05 -1.03
CA THR A 223 -1.70 9.00 -1.01
C THR A 223 -2.17 7.63 -1.49
N VAL A 224 -3.05 6.99 -0.74
CA VAL A 224 -3.71 5.75 -1.15
C VAL A 224 -5.18 6.08 -1.45
N GLY A 225 -5.52 6.10 -2.74
CA GLY A 225 -6.89 6.28 -3.22
C GLY A 225 -7.60 4.94 -3.34
N PHE A 226 -8.78 4.82 -2.73
CA PHE A 226 -9.62 3.62 -2.74
C PHE A 226 -11.09 3.97 -2.59
N GLY A 227 -12.00 2.99 -2.75
CA GLY A 227 -13.44 3.16 -2.52
C GLY A 227 -14.31 3.00 -3.76
N LEU A 228 -13.71 2.80 -4.95
CA LEU A 228 -14.45 2.63 -6.20
C LEU A 228 -14.74 1.16 -6.53
N GLY A 229 -13.94 0.23 -6.01
CA GLY A 229 -14.16 -1.19 -6.21
C GLY A 229 -15.42 -1.69 -5.52
N THR A 230 -16.25 -2.45 -6.22
CA THR A 230 -17.57 -2.92 -5.74
C THR A 230 -17.63 -4.42 -5.48
N ASP A 231 -16.66 -5.18 -5.99
CA ASP A 231 -16.57 -6.61 -5.73
C ASP A 231 -16.13 -6.91 -4.29
N TRP A 232 -16.32 -8.15 -3.85
CA TRP A 232 -16.00 -8.57 -2.48
C TRP A 232 -14.53 -8.35 -2.12
N PHE A 233 -13.59 -8.62 -3.03
CA PHE A 233 -12.16 -8.47 -2.76
C PHE A 233 -11.76 -7.02 -2.57
N ALA A 234 -12.25 -6.14 -3.45
CA ALA A 234 -12.00 -4.71 -3.34
C ALA A 234 -12.58 -4.13 -2.04
N ARG A 235 -13.79 -4.53 -1.66
CA ARG A 235 -14.42 -4.10 -0.39
C ARG A 235 -13.66 -4.59 0.84
N GLU A 236 -13.14 -5.82 0.84
CA GLU A 236 -12.31 -6.31 1.94
C GLU A 236 -10.95 -5.58 2.01
N ILE A 237 -10.38 -5.17 0.88
CA ILE A 237 -9.18 -4.32 0.85
C ILE A 237 -9.47 -2.94 1.44
N GLN A 238 -10.57 -2.29 1.03
CA GLN A 238 -11.03 -1.01 1.58
C GLN A 238 -11.19 -1.11 3.10
N ARG A 239 -11.85 -2.17 3.56
CA ARG A 239 -12.04 -2.45 4.98
C ARG A 239 -10.70 -2.64 5.70
N ALA A 240 -9.77 -3.41 5.13
CA ALA A 240 -8.47 -3.66 5.73
C ALA A 240 -7.62 -2.39 5.87
N ILE A 241 -7.64 -1.50 4.85
CA ILE A 241 -6.97 -0.20 4.91
C ILE A 241 -7.51 0.63 6.10
N LEU A 242 -8.84 0.74 6.22
CA LEU A 242 -9.47 1.50 7.30
C LEU A 242 -9.18 0.89 8.68
N LEU A 243 -9.25 -0.44 8.79
CA LEU A 243 -8.98 -1.13 10.05
C LEU A 243 -7.53 -0.96 10.51
N ASN A 244 -6.57 -1.03 9.60
CA ASN A 244 -5.17 -0.79 9.93
C ASN A 244 -4.94 0.64 10.41
N ARG A 245 -5.60 1.63 9.78
CA ARG A 245 -5.54 3.03 10.22
C ARG A 245 -6.13 3.24 11.62
N ILE A 246 -7.22 2.56 11.94
CA ILE A 246 -7.86 2.65 13.26
C ILE A 246 -7.01 1.98 14.34
N ARG A 247 -6.39 0.84 14.03
CA ARG A 247 -5.59 0.06 14.98
C ARG A 247 -4.19 0.61 15.20
N GLY A 248 -3.68 1.37 14.24
CA GLY A 248 -2.27 1.76 14.21
C GLY A 248 -1.32 0.59 13.92
N LEU A 249 -0.05 0.90 13.79
CA LEU A 249 0.99 -0.07 13.42
C LEU A 249 1.83 -0.55 14.61
N GLY A 250 1.80 0.15 15.72
CA GLY A 250 2.62 -0.13 16.90
C GLY A 250 1.90 -0.89 17.99
N LYS A 251 2.67 -1.31 18.99
CA LYS A 251 2.16 -1.98 20.19
C LYS A 251 1.21 -1.06 20.97
N ASP A 252 1.44 0.23 20.93
CA ASP A 252 0.69 1.27 21.62
C ASP A 252 -0.25 2.08 20.71
N HIS A 253 -0.56 1.56 19.54
CA HIS A 253 -1.54 2.11 18.58
C HIS A 253 -1.27 3.56 18.12
N HIS A 254 0.00 3.97 17.99
CA HIS A 254 0.41 5.27 17.46
C HIS A 254 1.13 5.16 16.13
#